data_22d12a2ba5eea68e23531601993c6db5
#
_entry.id   22d12a2ba5eea68e23531601993c6db5
#
_cell.length_a   1.000
_cell.length_b   1.000
_cell.length_c   1.000
_cell.angle_alpha   90.00
_cell.angle_beta   90.00
_cell.angle_gamma   90.00
#
_symmetry.space_group_name_H-M   'P 1'
#
loop_
_entity.id
_entity.type
_entity.pdbx_description
1 polymer ?
#
loop_
_entity_poly.entity_id
_entity_poly.type
_entity_poly.pdbx_seq_one_letter_code
_entity_poly.pdbx_strand_id
1 'polypeptide(L)' 'MGRLKVIQVRSGIGGQQNQRDTLRSLGLKRIGDVVVKEDRPEIRGMVKTVRHLVTVEEVD' A
#
# COMPACT_ATOMS: atom_id res chain seq x y z
N MET A 1 -16.96 -10.42 -1.38
CA MET A 1 -15.59 -10.40 -0.91
C MET A 1 -15.04 -9.02 -1.11
N GLY A 2 -14.37 -8.49 -0.12
CA GLY A 2 -13.97 -7.10 -0.12
C GLY A 2 -12.73 -6.82 -0.94
N ARG A 3 -12.54 -5.57 -1.21
CA ARG A 3 -11.32 -5.04 -1.81
C ARG A 3 -10.72 -4.01 -0.87
N LEU A 4 -9.42 -3.78 -1.04
CA LEU A 4 -8.71 -2.78 -0.25
C LEU A 4 -8.29 -1.65 -1.17
N LYS A 5 -8.69 -0.43 -0.83
CA LYS A 5 -8.24 0.77 -1.51
C LYS A 5 -7.06 1.31 -0.73
N VAL A 6 -5.90 1.35 -1.35
CA VAL A 6 -4.64 1.76 -0.72
C VAL A 6 -4.21 3.08 -1.33
N ILE A 7 -4.01 4.08 -0.47
CA ILE A 7 -3.64 5.44 -0.89
C ILE A 7 -2.31 5.77 -0.25
N GLN A 8 -1.33 6.12 -1.05
CA GLN A 8 -0.03 6.54 -0.52
C GLN A 8 -0.13 7.96 0.02
N VAL A 9 0.13 8.15 1.30
CA VAL A 9 0.04 9.45 1.96
C VAL A 9 1.40 10.02 2.33
N ARG A 10 2.45 9.19 2.32
CA ARG A 10 3.82 9.63 2.61
C ARG A 10 4.78 9.00 1.62
N SER A 11 5.89 9.72 1.36
CA SER A 11 6.93 9.23 0.48
C SER A 11 7.68 8.06 1.11
N GLY A 12 8.09 7.09 0.28
CA GLY A 12 8.97 6.01 0.70
C GLY A 12 10.43 6.40 0.69
N ILE A 13 10.77 7.63 0.27
CA ILE A 13 12.15 8.11 0.25
C ILE A 13 12.66 8.24 1.68
N GLY A 14 13.84 7.68 1.93
CA GLY A 14 14.40 7.65 3.27
C GLY A 14 13.96 6.46 4.11
N GLY A 15 13.00 5.68 3.63
CA GLY A 15 12.59 4.44 4.28
C GLY A 15 13.51 3.28 3.94
N GLN A 16 13.23 2.13 4.53
CA GLN A 16 13.97 0.91 4.23
C GLN A 16 13.65 0.43 2.83
N GLN A 17 14.59 -0.29 2.24
CA GLN A 17 14.45 -0.77 0.88
C GLN A 17 13.23 -1.68 0.73
N ASN A 18 12.96 -2.55 1.72
CA ASN A 18 11.81 -3.43 1.66
C ASN A 18 10.48 -2.66 1.62
N GLN A 19 10.40 -1.51 2.27
CA GLN A 19 9.21 -0.67 2.22
C GLN A 19 9.00 -0.08 0.83
N ARG A 20 10.08 0.38 0.20
CA ARG A 20 10.03 0.92 -1.15
C ARG A 20 9.63 -0.15 -2.15
N ASP A 21 10.21 -1.34 -2.01
CA ASP A 21 9.88 -2.47 -2.87
C ASP A 21 8.42 -2.89 -2.70
N THR A 22 7.92 -2.85 -1.46
CA THR A 22 6.52 -3.18 -1.18
C THR A 22 5.59 -2.17 -1.83
N LEU A 23 5.89 -0.87 -1.73
CA LEU A 23 5.09 0.16 -2.41
C LEU A 23 5.08 -0.07 -3.92
N ARG A 24 6.23 -0.39 -4.49
CA ARG A 24 6.33 -0.69 -5.92
C ARG A 24 5.49 -1.90 -6.30
N SER A 25 5.53 -2.95 -5.49
CA SER A 25 4.75 -4.16 -5.73
C SER A 25 3.26 -3.89 -5.65
N LEU A 26 2.84 -2.96 -4.80
CA LEU A 26 1.45 -2.53 -4.73
C LEU A 26 1.04 -1.65 -5.90
N GLY A 27 2.02 -1.08 -6.61
CA GLY A 27 1.75 -0.17 -7.71
C GLY A 27 1.74 1.30 -7.30
N LEU A 28 2.20 1.60 -6.10
CA LEU A 28 2.25 2.97 -5.58
C LEU A 28 3.62 3.56 -5.89
N LYS A 29 3.64 4.71 -6.53
CA LYS A 29 4.89 5.37 -6.92
C LYS A 29 5.07 6.71 -6.26
N ARG A 30 4.00 7.44 -6.02
CA ARG A 30 4.04 8.81 -5.52
C ARG A 30 2.98 9.01 -4.45
N ILE A 31 3.15 10.06 -3.65
CA ILE A 31 2.13 10.49 -2.72
C ILE A 31 0.87 10.82 -3.51
N GLY A 32 -0.26 10.31 -3.05
CA GLY A 32 -1.54 10.50 -3.72
C GLY A 32 -1.92 9.37 -4.66
N ASP A 33 -1.00 8.47 -4.98
CA ASP A 33 -1.33 7.32 -5.79
C ASP A 33 -2.32 6.42 -5.06
N VAL A 34 -3.26 5.88 -5.82
CA VAL A 34 -4.33 5.03 -5.29
C VAL A 34 -4.35 3.74 -6.08
N VAL A 35 -4.42 2.63 -5.37
CA VAL A 35 -4.63 1.31 -5.99
C VAL A 35 -5.73 0.58 -5.26
N VAL A 36 -6.44 -0.28 -5.99
CA VAL A 36 -7.45 -1.16 -5.40
C VAL A 36 -6.98 -2.59 -5.60
N LYS A 37 -6.87 -3.32 -4.52
CA LYS A 37 -6.41 -4.71 -4.52
C LYS A 37 -7.45 -5.58 -3.86
N GLU A 38 -7.48 -6.86 -4.23
CA GLU A 38 -8.32 -7.82 -3.55
C GLU A 38 -7.85 -8.01 -2.12
N ASP A 39 -8.82 -8.24 -1.23
CA ASP A 39 -8.52 -8.49 0.19
C ASP A 39 -7.95 -9.91 0.34
N ARG A 40 -6.64 -10.02 0.25
CA ARG A 40 -5.91 -11.28 0.37
C ARG A 40 -4.87 -11.16 1.47
N PRO A 41 -4.51 -12.28 2.12
CA PRO A 41 -3.49 -12.26 3.16
C PRO A 41 -2.16 -11.67 2.69
N GLU A 42 -1.75 -11.93 1.45
CA GLU A 42 -0.52 -11.39 0.89
C GLU A 42 -0.58 -9.87 0.81
N ILE A 43 -1.71 -9.34 0.35
CA ILE A 43 -1.91 -7.89 0.22
C ILE A 43 -1.95 -7.25 1.61
N ARG A 44 -2.63 -7.87 2.55
CA ARG A 44 -2.67 -7.37 3.93
C ARG A 44 -1.28 -7.33 4.55
N GLY A 45 -0.45 -8.34 4.29
CA GLY A 45 0.93 -8.35 4.75
C GLY A 45 1.75 -7.23 4.17
N MET A 46 1.61 -6.97 2.87
CA MET A 46 2.31 -5.87 2.19
C MET A 46 1.88 -4.51 2.75
N VAL A 47 0.57 -4.32 2.91
CA VAL A 47 0.03 -3.08 3.46
C VAL A 47 0.53 -2.87 4.88
N LYS A 48 0.57 -3.91 5.69
CA LYS A 48 1.04 -3.83 7.07
C LYS A 48 2.50 -3.35 7.14
N THR A 49 3.33 -3.79 6.21
CA THR A 49 4.73 -3.38 6.13
C THR A 49 4.87 -1.87 5.90
N VAL A 50 3.96 -1.28 5.14
CA VAL A 50 4.02 0.14 4.77
C VAL A 50 2.86 0.96 5.34
N ARG A 51 2.17 0.46 6.36
CA ARG A 51 0.97 1.10 6.88
C ARG A 51 1.20 2.55 7.33
N HIS A 52 2.41 2.89 7.72
CA HIS A 52 2.77 4.24 8.12
C HIS A 52 2.93 5.19 6.93
N LEU A 53 2.93 4.64 5.72
CA LEU A 53 3.09 5.41 4.48
C LEU A 53 1.78 5.47 3.68
N VAL A 54 0.80 4.66 4.03
CA VAL A 54 -0.44 4.54 3.26
C VAL A 54 -1.66 4.58 4.18
N THR A 55 -2.79 4.92 3.58
CA THR A 55 -4.10 4.77 4.20
C THR A 55 -4.84 3.68 3.46
N VAL A 56 -5.53 2.82 4.18
CA VAL A 56 -6.26 1.70 3.60
C VAL A 56 -7.74 1.82 3.95
N GLU A 57 -8.59 1.66 2.94
CA GLU A 57 -10.03 1.64 3.12
C GLU A 57 -10.58 0.35 2.54
N GLU A 58 -11.51 -0.28 3.24
CA GLU A 58 -12.22 -1.42 2.70
C GLU A 58 -13.32 -0.93 1.77
N VAL A 59 -13.36 -1.48 0.57
CA VAL A 59 -14.38 -1.14 -0.44
C VAL A 59 -14.91 -2.44 -1.05
N ASP A 60 -16.11 -2.40 -1.51
CA ASP A 60 -16.72 -3.56 -2.16
C ASP A 60 -16.64 -3.48 -3.66
#